data_e6f1ef108e765d7f7084dec17df044f3
#
_entry.id   e6f1ef108e765d7f7084dec17df044f3
#
_cell.length_a   1.000
_cell.length_b   1.000
_cell.length_c   1.000
_cell.angle_alpha   90.00
_cell.angle_beta   90.00
_cell.angle_gamma   90.00
#
_symmetry.space_group_name_H-M   'P 1'
#
loop_
_entity.id
_entity.type
_entity.pdbx_description
1 polymer ?
#
loop_
_entity_poly.entity_id
_entity_poly.type
_entity_poly.pdbx_seq_one_letter_code
_entity_poly.pdbx_strand_id
1 'polypeptide(L)'
;MFKYTDVPAFAAKYTQGDQTAAVEALLRGGPHVKYVPNNAYADAKLIVAWWTAALARRLPSGMAAYAVSPGGATDTKVVRNAGPLLKYLFIPIVNLIPGMNQTPETAASRYLQASEFGTDLSGQFFASAQGKFSGPMEAQHHPHLHDRASQEAAWQAVVRVSGVDLLNDPHN
;
A
#
# COMPACT_ATOMS: atom_id res chain seq x y z
N MET A 1 2.66 -16.08 4.57
CA MET A 1 3.42 -14.86 4.87
C MET A 1 3.34 -13.97 3.64
N PHE A 2 2.98 -12.70 3.78
CA PHE A 2 3.00 -11.74 2.69
C PHE A 2 4.47 -11.41 2.33
N LYS A 3 4.78 -11.46 1.04
CA LYS A 3 6.09 -11.05 0.52
C LYS A 3 5.83 -10.03 -0.60
N TYR A 4 6.56 -8.94 -0.59
CA TYR A 4 6.59 -8.01 -1.70
C TYR A 4 7.81 -8.29 -2.58
N THR A 5 7.69 -7.89 -3.83
CA THR A 5 8.76 -8.02 -4.82
C THR A 5 9.85 -6.99 -4.54
N ASP A 6 11.09 -7.42 -4.54
CA ASP A 6 12.25 -6.52 -4.56
C ASP A 6 12.33 -5.89 -5.96
N VAL A 7 11.80 -4.67 -6.10
CA VAL A 7 11.70 -3.99 -7.40
C VAL A 7 13.06 -3.71 -8.01
N PRO A 8 14.08 -3.21 -7.29
CA PRO A 8 15.43 -3.09 -7.83
C PRO A 8 15.99 -4.40 -8.38
N ALA A 9 15.87 -5.50 -7.63
CA ALA A 9 16.37 -6.81 -8.07
C ALA A 9 15.56 -7.34 -9.26
N PHE A 10 14.25 -7.16 -9.27
CA PHE A 10 13.40 -7.51 -10.42
C PHE A 10 13.78 -6.70 -11.66
N ALA A 11 13.99 -5.40 -11.50
CA ALA A 11 14.39 -4.51 -12.58
C ALA A 11 15.74 -4.90 -13.18
N ALA A 12 16.73 -5.14 -12.35
CA ALA A 12 18.05 -5.58 -12.81
C ALA A 12 17.98 -6.88 -13.62
N LYS A 13 17.09 -7.79 -13.23
CA LYS A 13 16.97 -9.11 -13.86
C LYS A 13 16.15 -9.12 -15.15
N TYR A 14 15.05 -8.34 -15.21
CA TYR A 14 14.01 -8.51 -16.22
C TYR A 14 13.72 -7.27 -17.06
N THR A 15 14.09 -6.07 -16.60
CA THR A 15 13.81 -4.80 -17.27
C THR A 15 15.05 -3.93 -17.47
N GLN A 16 16.24 -4.54 -17.54
CA GLN A 16 17.51 -3.86 -17.80
C GLN A 16 17.79 -2.71 -16.80
N GLY A 17 17.33 -2.84 -15.55
CA GLY A 17 17.47 -1.82 -14.51
C GLY A 17 16.35 -0.75 -14.50
N ASP A 18 15.42 -0.77 -15.45
CA ASP A 18 14.27 0.14 -15.45
C ASP A 18 13.24 -0.28 -14.37
N GLN A 19 13.27 0.42 -13.25
CA GLN A 19 12.32 0.20 -12.15
C GLN A 19 10.89 0.61 -12.52
N THR A 20 10.69 1.59 -13.39
CA THR A 20 9.36 1.98 -13.85
C THR A 20 8.71 0.86 -14.65
N ALA A 21 9.45 0.26 -15.59
CA ALA A 21 8.99 -0.91 -16.33
C ALA A 21 8.75 -2.12 -15.41
N ALA A 22 9.55 -2.28 -14.36
CA ALA A 22 9.36 -3.33 -13.36
C ALA A 22 8.04 -3.15 -12.59
N VAL A 23 7.78 -1.94 -12.08
CA VAL A 23 6.51 -1.63 -11.39
C VAL A 23 5.31 -1.76 -12.34
N GLU A 24 5.43 -1.31 -13.58
CA GLU A 24 4.38 -1.48 -14.60
C GLU A 24 4.07 -2.96 -14.84
N ALA A 25 5.10 -3.82 -14.94
CA ALA A 25 4.93 -5.26 -15.07
C ALA A 25 4.17 -5.86 -13.87
N LEU A 26 4.48 -5.43 -12.64
CA LEU A 26 3.75 -5.86 -11.43
C LEU A 26 2.28 -5.44 -11.47
N LEU A 27 1.99 -4.21 -11.89
CA LEU A 27 0.63 -3.69 -11.99
C LEU A 27 -0.22 -4.41 -13.05
N ARG A 28 0.38 -4.76 -14.19
CA ARG A 28 -0.32 -5.41 -15.31
C ARG A 28 -0.32 -6.94 -15.25
N GLY A 29 0.42 -7.56 -14.33
CA GLY A 29 0.67 -9.01 -14.37
C GLY A 29 1.49 -9.41 -15.61
N GLY A 30 2.51 -8.63 -15.93
CA GLY A 30 3.33 -8.79 -17.12
C GLY A 30 4.24 -10.02 -17.11
N PRO A 31 5.08 -10.18 -18.14
CA PRO A 31 6.05 -11.27 -18.23
C PRO A 31 6.91 -11.35 -16.96
N HIS A 32 7.26 -12.58 -16.57
CA HIS A 32 8.05 -12.89 -15.38
C HIS A 32 7.38 -12.60 -14.01
N VAL A 33 6.18 -12.02 -13.98
CA VAL A 33 5.39 -11.83 -12.75
C VAL A 33 4.59 -13.10 -12.46
N LYS A 34 5.00 -13.84 -11.44
CA LYS A 34 4.22 -14.99 -10.96
C LYS A 34 3.09 -14.48 -10.08
N TYR A 35 1.85 -14.68 -10.51
CA TYR A 35 0.71 -14.31 -9.69
C TYR A 35 0.57 -15.23 -8.46
N VAL A 36 0.80 -14.66 -7.30
CA VAL A 36 0.49 -15.26 -6.00
C VAL A 36 -0.38 -14.26 -5.24
N PRO A 37 -1.64 -14.57 -4.91
CA PRO A 37 -2.60 -13.57 -4.41
C PRO A 37 -2.10 -12.71 -3.26
N ASN A 38 -1.47 -13.33 -2.26
CA ASN A 38 -0.94 -12.59 -1.10
C ASN A 38 0.24 -11.66 -1.45
N ASN A 39 1.09 -12.08 -2.38
CA ASN A 39 2.23 -11.26 -2.82
C ASN A 39 1.75 -10.12 -3.72
N ALA A 40 0.84 -10.40 -4.66
CA ALA A 40 0.23 -9.37 -5.50
C ALA A 40 -0.50 -8.30 -4.67
N TYR A 41 -1.17 -8.71 -3.59
CA TYR A 41 -1.76 -7.78 -2.64
C TYR A 41 -0.68 -6.92 -1.94
N ALA A 42 0.40 -7.55 -1.47
CA ALA A 42 1.50 -6.85 -0.81
C ALA A 42 2.17 -5.84 -1.77
N ASP A 43 2.46 -6.27 -3.00
CA ASP A 43 3.03 -5.42 -4.05
C ASP A 43 2.12 -4.22 -4.35
N ALA A 44 0.82 -4.44 -4.53
CA ALA A 44 -0.14 -3.36 -4.79
C ALA A 44 -0.18 -2.34 -3.64
N LYS A 45 -0.14 -2.79 -2.38
CA LYS A 45 -0.15 -1.91 -1.22
C LYS A 45 1.16 -1.13 -1.07
N LEU A 46 2.28 -1.75 -1.36
CA LEU A 46 3.59 -1.08 -1.36
C LEU A 46 3.67 -0.02 -2.47
N ILE A 47 3.19 -0.34 -3.68
CA ILE A 47 3.15 0.61 -4.79
C ILE A 47 2.28 1.82 -4.45
N VAL A 48 1.13 1.63 -3.79
CA VAL A 48 0.28 2.75 -3.33
C VAL A 48 1.02 3.62 -2.31
N ALA A 49 1.77 3.03 -1.36
CA ALA A 49 2.54 3.82 -0.40
C ALA A 49 3.66 4.63 -1.09
N TRP A 50 4.38 4.05 -2.03
CA TRP A 50 5.39 4.76 -2.83
C TRP A 50 4.77 5.87 -3.68
N TRP A 51 3.67 5.58 -4.35
CA TRP A 51 2.95 6.56 -5.17
C TRP A 51 2.46 7.74 -4.32
N THR A 52 1.91 7.48 -3.13
CA THR A 52 1.49 8.52 -2.19
C THR A 52 2.65 9.41 -1.76
N ALA A 53 3.81 8.82 -1.45
CA ALA A 53 5.02 9.58 -1.12
C ALA A 53 5.53 10.43 -2.29
N ALA A 54 5.43 9.92 -3.51
CA ALA A 54 5.78 10.66 -4.72
C ALA A 54 4.78 11.79 -5.02
N LEU A 55 3.48 11.54 -4.83
CA LEU A 55 2.41 12.54 -4.95
C LEU A 55 2.62 13.69 -3.96
N ALA A 56 2.88 13.37 -2.69
CA ALA A 56 3.06 14.35 -1.63
C ALA A 56 4.13 15.40 -1.96
N ARG A 57 5.20 14.99 -2.65
CA ARG A 57 6.26 15.91 -3.09
C ARG A 57 5.87 16.83 -4.25
N ARG A 58 4.76 16.55 -4.89
CA ARG A 58 4.25 17.27 -6.08
C ARG A 58 3.04 18.14 -5.76
N LEU A 59 2.45 17.96 -4.60
CA LEU A 59 1.30 18.75 -4.19
C LEU A 59 1.67 20.23 -3.95
N PRO A 60 0.75 21.15 -4.24
CA PRO A 60 0.87 22.55 -3.88
C PRO A 60 1.07 22.73 -2.36
N SER A 61 1.68 23.88 -1.99
CA SER A 61 1.81 24.25 -0.58
C SER A 61 0.45 24.28 0.12
N GLY A 62 0.41 23.74 1.33
CA GLY A 62 -0.81 23.64 2.13
C GLY A 62 -1.65 22.38 1.86
N MET A 63 -1.29 21.56 0.86
CA MET A 63 -1.92 20.25 0.63
C MET A 63 -1.04 19.11 1.15
N ALA A 64 -1.68 18.02 1.54
CA ALA A 64 -1.00 16.83 2.04
C ALA A 64 -1.66 15.55 1.50
N ALA A 65 -0.87 14.48 1.38
CA ALA A 65 -1.35 13.14 1.04
C ALA A 65 -0.71 12.13 1.99
N TYR A 66 -1.51 11.19 2.48
CA TYR A 66 -1.08 10.13 3.38
C TYR A 66 -1.56 8.78 2.89
N ALA A 67 -0.74 7.75 3.06
CA ALA A 67 -1.20 6.37 2.94
C ALA A 67 -1.57 5.85 4.33
N VAL A 68 -2.79 5.31 4.48
CA VAL A 68 -3.30 4.85 5.78
C VAL A 68 -3.76 3.41 5.69
N SER A 69 -3.25 2.55 6.56
CA SER A 69 -3.76 1.20 6.72
C SER A 69 -4.93 1.21 7.72
N PRO A 70 -6.10 0.67 7.34
CA PRO A 70 -7.21 0.52 8.27
C PRO A 70 -6.93 -0.50 9.38
N GLY A 71 -5.82 -1.27 9.26
CA GLY A 71 -5.51 -2.37 10.17
C GLY A 71 -6.30 -3.65 9.86
N GLY A 72 -6.27 -4.60 10.78
CA GLY A 72 -6.99 -5.87 10.63
C GLY A 72 -8.46 -5.70 10.96
N ALA A 73 -9.34 -5.79 9.97
CA ALA A 73 -10.80 -5.80 10.15
C ALA A 73 -11.38 -7.02 9.43
N THR A 74 -11.59 -8.12 10.16
CA THR A 74 -12.09 -9.39 9.60
C THR A 74 -13.59 -9.39 9.36
N ASP A 75 -14.34 -8.48 10.00
CA ASP A 75 -15.79 -8.37 9.86
C ASP A 75 -16.22 -7.64 8.56
N THR A 76 -15.29 -7.43 7.66
CA THR A 76 -15.55 -6.81 6.36
C THR A 76 -15.71 -7.87 5.27
N LYS A 77 -16.34 -7.49 4.14
CA LYS A 77 -16.47 -8.37 2.97
C LYS A 77 -15.14 -8.67 2.26
N VAL A 78 -14.01 -8.19 2.78
CA VAL A 78 -12.66 -8.44 2.22
C VAL A 78 -12.35 -9.93 2.14
N VAL A 79 -12.80 -10.71 3.14
CA VAL A 79 -12.59 -12.17 3.20
C VAL A 79 -13.67 -12.98 2.49
N ARG A 80 -14.58 -12.35 1.74
CA ARG A 80 -15.70 -13.07 1.08
C ARG A 80 -15.25 -14.19 0.13
N ASN A 81 -14.10 -14.02 -0.52
CA ASN A 81 -13.52 -14.98 -1.46
C ASN A 81 -12.46 -15.89 -0.80
N ALA A 82 -12.32 -15.84 0.52
CA ALA A 82 -11.44 -16.74 1.25
C ALA A 82 -11.96 -18.17 1.19
N GLY A 83 -11.05 -19.15 1.08
CA GLY A 83 -11.43 -20.57 1.11
C GLY A 83 -12.12 -20.95 2.43
N PRO A 84 -12.90 -22.05 2.43
CA PRO A 84 -13.71 -22.46 3.59
C PRO A 84 -12.88 -22.66 4.86
N LEU A 85 -11.68 -23.20 4.75
CA LEU A 85 -10.78 -23.38 5.89
C LEU A 85 -10.41 -22.05 6.56
N LEU A 86 -10.09 -21.01 5.76
CA LEU A 86 -9.78 -19.70 6.29
C LEU A 86 -11.01 -19.05 6.91
N LYS A 87 -12.16 -19.16 6.26
CA LYS A 87 -13.41 -18.51 6.66
C LYS A 87 -14.01 -19.12 7.93
N TYR A 88 -14.02 -20.45 8.05
CA TYR A 88 -14.75 -21.13 9.13
C TYR A 88 -13.85 -21.61 10.27
N LEU A 89 -12.55 -21.69 10.08
CA LEU A 89 -11.61 -22.11 11.11
C LEU A 89 -10.68 -20.96 11.55
N PHE A 90 -9.98 -20.32 10.61
CA PHE A 90 -8.96 -19.34 10.95
C PHE A 90 -9.53 -18.01 11.44
N ILE A 91 -10.56 -17.45 10.79
CA ILE A 91 -11.14 -16.17 11.17
C ILE A 91 -11.74 -16.19 12.58
N PRO A 92 -12.52 -17.19 12.99
CA PRO A 92 -12.98 -17.28 14.37
C PRO A 92 -11.85 -17.33 15.39
N ILE A 93 -10.76 -18.05 15.10
CA ILE A 93 -9.58 -18.12 15.99
C ILE A 93 -8.89 -16.76 16.08
N VAL A 94 -8.69 -16.07 14.95
CA VAL A 94 -8.07 -14.73 14.92
C VAL A 94 -8.91 -13.73 15.72
N ASN A 95 -10.24 -13.81 15.65
CA ASN A 95 -11.14 -12.93 16.41
C ASN A 95 -11.08 -13.15 17.93
N LEU A 96 -10.61 -14.30 18.37
CA LEU A 96 -10.40 -14.59 19.79
C LEU A 96 -9.06 -14.05 20.33
N ILE A 97 -8.13 -13.68 19.45
CA ILE A 97 -6.81 -13.17 19.85
C ILE A 97 -6.89 -11.64 20.02
N PRO A 98 -6.69 -11.11 21.25
CA PRO A 98 -6.69 -9.67 21.47
C PRO A 98 -5.67 -8.95 20.57
N GLY A 99 -6.11 -7.87 19.91
CA GLY A 99 -5.24 -7.08 19.04
C GLY A 99 -5.05 -7.60 17.61
N MET A 100 -5.69 -8.71 17.24
CA MET A 100 -5.63 -9.26 15.87
C MET A 100 -6.75 -8.73 14.98
N ASN A 101 -7.82 -8.24 15.56
CA ASN A 101 -8.97 -7.69 14.83
C ASN A 101 -9.47 -6.40 15.47
N GLN A 102 -10.15 -5.59 14.67
CA GLN A 102 -10.84 -4.39 15.12
C GLN A 102 -12.14 -4.21 14.36
N THR A 103 -13.06 -3.41 14.94
CA THR A 103 -14.34 -3.15 14.29
C THR A 103 -14.18 -2.26 13.06
N PRO A 104 -15.11 -2.31 12.09
CA PRO A 104 -15.10 -1.40 10.95
C PRO A 104 -15.09 0.07 11.35
N GLU A 105 -15.76 0.45 12.45
CA GLU A 105 -15.80 1.81 12.98
C GLU A 105 -14.41 2.25 13.47
N THR A 106 -13.70 1.36 14.20
CA THR A 106 -12.32 1.62 14.64
C THR A 106 -11.38 1.72 13.44
N ALA A 107 -11.58 0.88 12.41
CA ALA A 107 -10.80 0.96 11.17
C ALA A 107 -11.06 2.29 10.43
N ALA A 108 -12.31 2.74 10.36
CA ALA A 108 -12.71 3.99 9.73
C ALA A 108 -12.20 5.23 10.49
N SER A 109 -12.18 5.19 11.83
CA SER A 109 -11.69 6.31 12.66
C SER A 109 -10.24 6.68 12.36
N ARG A 110 -9.43 5.75 11.84
CA ARG A 110 -8.05 6.02 11.41
C ARG A 110 -7.97 7.02 10.26
N TYR A 111 -8.93 6.99 9.33
CA TYR A 111 -8.99 7.96 8.23
C TYR A 111 -9.40 9.35 8.75
N LEU A 112 -10.30 9.42 9.72
CA LEU A 112 -10.64 10.68 10.38
C LEU A 112 -9.43 11.24 11.12
N GLN A 113 -8.71 10.41 11.88
CA GLN A 113 -7.49 10.83 12.55
C GLN A 113 -6.42 11.32 11.54
N ALA A 114 -6.28 10.66 10.40
CA ALA A 114 -5.33 11.09 9.37
C ALA A 114 -5.72 12.42 8.72
N SER A 115 -7.00 12.80 8.69
CA SER A 115 -7.44 14.10 8.18
C SER A 115 -7.03 15.29 9.09
N GLU A 116 -6.62 15.00 10.32
CA GLU A 116 -6.12 15.99 11.28
C GLU A 116 -4.59 16.14 11.26
N PHE A 117 -3.88 15.34 10.44
CA PHE A 117 -2.43 15.42 10.34
C PHE A 117 -1.96 16.71 9.64
N GLY A 118 -0.84 17.24 10.12
CA GLY A 118 -0.20 18.40 9.50
C GLY A 118 0.55 18.06 8.21
N THR A 119 0.78 19.07 7.38
CA THR A 119 1.50 18.93 6.09
C THR A 119 2.93 18.42 6.24
N ASP A 120 3.54 18.55 7.41
CA ASP A 120 4.84 18.02 7.79
C ASP A 120 4.90 16.49 7.77
N LEU A 121 3.74 15.82 7.92
CA LEU A 121 3.59 14.36 7.84
C LEU A 121 3.23 13.88 6.42
N SER A 122 3.12 14.76 5.44
CA SER A 122 2.75 14.43 4.07
C SER A 122 3.72 13.43 3.44
N GLY A 123 3.18 12.45 2.73
CA GLY A 123 3.93 11.38 2.06
C GLY A 123 4.23 10.17 2.93
N GLN A 124 3.85 10.19 4.20
CA GLN A 124 4.10 9.06 5.10
C GLN A 124 3.01 7.97 4.97
N PHE A 125 3.40 6.76 5.32
CA PHE A 125 2.51 5.62 5.48
C PHE A 125 2.26 5.35 6.96
N PHE A 126 1.00 5.31 7.35
CA PHE A 126 0.55 5.07 8.73
C PHE A 126 -0.12 3.71 8.85
N ALA A 127 0.30 2.93 9.83
CA ALA A 127 -0.26 1.62 10.15
C ALA A 127 -0.13 1.35 11.64
N SER A 128 -0.67 0.22 12.12
CA SER A 128 -0.38 -0.28 13.47
C SER A 128 1.12 -0.56 13.62
N ALA A 129 1.61 -0.58 14.86
CA ALA A 129 2.98 -0.98 15.16
C ALA A 129 3.36 -2.30 14.50
N GLN A 130 4.64 -2.47 14.20
CA GLN A 130 5.16 -3.66 13.52
C GLN A 130 4.72 -4.94 14.23
N GLY A 131 4.18 -5.89 13.45
CA GLY A 131 3.70 -7.17 13.96
C GLY A 131 2.31 -7.12 14.62
N LYS A 132 1.66 -5.94 14.66
CA LYS A 132 0.28 -5.79 15.16
C LYS A 132 -0.68 -5.48 14.01
N PHE A 133 -1.89 -6.00 14.10
CA PHE A 133 -2.96 -5.73 13.14
C PHE A 133 -3.94 -4.66 13.61
N SER A 134 -3.89 -4.31 14.90
CA SER A 134 -4.73 -3.27 15.51
C SER A 134 -3.92 -2.42 16.50
N GLY A 135 -4.56 -1.42 17.12
CA GLY A 135 -3.93 -0.49 18.05
C GLY A 135 -3.66 0.88 17.42
N PRO A 136 -2.95 1.78 18.10
CA PRO A 136 -2.65 3.12 17.60
C PRO A 136 -1.93 3.09 16.27
N MET A 137 -2.19 4.10 15.42
CA MET A 137 -1.42 4.30 14.21
C MET A 137 -0.10 4.99 14.52
N GLU A 138 0.94 4.56 13.81
CA GLU A 138 2.25 5.21 13.80
C GLU A 138 2.81 5.28 12.37
N ALA A 139 3.67 6.25 12.11
CA ALA A 139 4.39 6.34 10.86
C ALA A 139 5.32 5.14 10.70
N GLN A 140 5.32 4.54 9.52
CA GLN A 140 6.14 3.36 9.26
C GLN A 140 7.51 3.76 8.69
N HIS A 141 8.58 3.31 9.34
CA HIS A 141 9.96 3.72 9.02
C HIS A 141 10.81 2.62 8.34
N HIS A 142 10.16 1.65 7.69
CA HIS A 142 10.91 0.63 6.96
C HIS A 142 11.69 1.23 5.78
N PRO A 143 12.99 0.91 5.61
CA PRO A 143 13.84 1.54 4.59
C PRO A 143 13.27 1.49 3.17
N HIS A 144 12.63 0.37 2.78
CA HIS A 144 12.04 0.21 1.46
C HIS A 144 10.87 1.18 1.17
N LEU A 145 10.18 1.69 2.19
CA LEU A 145 9.12 2.70 2.01
C LEU A 145 9.71 4.07 1.61
N HIS A 146 10.96 4.33 2.01
CA HIS A 146 11.65 5.60 1.81
C HIS A 146 12.59 5.59 0.60
N ASP A 147 12.66 4.48 -0.15
CA ASP A 147 13.45 4.43 -1.38
C ASP A 147 12.85 5.32 -2.47
N ARG A 148 13.55 6.44 -2.70
CA ARG A 148 13.09 7.50 -3.59
C ARG A 148 13.01 7.05 -5.05
N ALA A 149 13.89 6.15 -5.47
CA ALA A 149 13.88 5.62 -6.83
C ALA A 149 12.63 4.76 -7.08
N SER A 150 12.29 3.88 -6.14
CA SER A 150 11.05 3.08 -6.20
C SER A 150 9.79 3.94 -6.11
N GLN A 151 9.79 5.00 -5.29
CA GLN A 151 8.68 5.94 -5.23
C GLN A 151 8.45 6.66 -6.56
N GLU A 152 9.53 7.10 -7.21
CA GLU A 152 9.44 7.75 -8.52
C GLU A 152 9.01 6.77 -9.60
N ALA A 153 9.55 5.55 -9.59
CA ALA A 153 9.15 4.48 -10.48
C ALA A 153 7.65 4.14 -10.35
N ALA A 154 7.13 4.11 -9.11
CA ALA A 154 5.71 3.91 -8.85
C ALA A 154 4.84 5.04 -9.43
N TRP A 155 5.26 6.30 -9.26
CA TRP A 155 4.57 7.44 -9.88
C TRP A 155 4.48 7.29 -11.39
N GLN A 156 5.61 7.11 -12.05
CA GLN A 156 5.68 7.00 -13.51
C GLN A 156 4.89 5.80 -14.05
N ALA A 157 4.99 4.66 -13.38
CA ALA A 157 4.27 3.46 -13.78
C ALA A 157 2.74 3.64 -13.67
N VAL A 158 2.26 4.28 -12.59
CA VAL A 158 0.83 4.55 -12.41
C VAL A 158 0.32 5.51 -13.48
N VAL A 159 1.06 6.59 -13.80
CA VAL A 159 0.71 7.51 -14.90
C VAL A 159 0.64 6.76 -16.23
N ARG A 160 1.62 5.91 -16.55
CA ARG A 160 1.62 5.12 -17.80
C ARG A 160 0.46 4.12 -17.87
N VAL A 161 0.13 3.48 -16.76
CA VAL A 161 -0.92 2.46 -16.71
C VAL A 161 -2.32 3.06 -16.75
N SER A 162 -2.53 4.19 -16.03
CA SER A 162 -3.82 4.87 -15.97
C SER A 162 -4.08 5.79 -17.17
N GLY A 163 -3.02 6.30 -17.80
CA GLY A 163 -3.11 7.37 -18.81
C GLY A 163 -3.46 8.73 -18.21
N VAL A 164 -3.46 8.87 -16.88
CA VAL A 164 -3.81 10.11 -16.17
C VAL A 164 -2.60 10.66 -15.45
N ASP A 165 -2.21 11.89 -15.77
CA ASP A 165 -1.26 12.67 -15.00
C ASP A 165 -2.01 13.75 -14.22
N LEU A 166 -2.25 13.47 -12.94
CA LEU A 166 -3.05 14.34 -12.05
C LEU A 166 -2.55 15.78 -11.93
N LEU A 167 -1.30 16.03 -12.29
CA LEU A 167 -0.66 17.35 -12.14
C LEU A 167 -0.55 18.12 -13.45
N ASN A 168 -0.67 17.45 -14.58
CA ASN A 168 -0.54 18.01 -15.91
C ASN A 168 -1.83 17.81 -16.74
N ASP A 169 -2.94 17.42 -16.12
CA ASP A 169 -4.22 17.30 -16.80
C ASP A 169 -4.78 18.72 -17.05
N PRO A 170 -4.97 19.13 -18.32
CA PRO A 170 -5.47 20.45 -18.65
C PRO A 170 -6.92 20.70 -18.23
N HIS A 171 -7.60 19.71 -17.64
CA HIS A 171 -8.96 19.79 -17.14
C HIS A 171 -9.09 19.96 -15.62
N ASN A 172 -7.94 20.11 -14.90
CA ASN A 172 -7.91 20.44 -13.47
C ASN A 172 -7.58 21.92 -13.25
#